data_a1620074eef47b8c778dc65b9515de18
#
_entry.id   a1620074eef47b8c778dc65b9515de18
#
_cell.length_a   1.000
_cell.length_b   1.000
_cell.length_c   1.000
_cell.angle_alpha   90.00
_cell.angle_beta   90.00
_cell.angle_gamma   90.00
#
_symmetry.space_group_name_H-M   'P 1'
#
loop_
_entity.id
_entity.type
_entity.pdbx_description
1 polymer ?
#
loop_
_entity_poly.entity_id
_entity_poly.type
_entity_poly.pdbx_seq_one_letter_code
_entity_poly.pdbx_strand_id
1 'polypeptide(L)'
;VNALLYHWGRESIPELKEGQVSKILSNRRPGIVHRLDKETSGIIITAKNHDTEEFLSAQFRNHSSIVKEYIAICIGRPQHQHGIIQTNIIRDPKERKRFKAVVGTEEGKPAESYYECISCYGEYSLMKVRINTGRTHQIRVHMKYLNCPILGDGIYAHQDKKFPKATLMLNARLLKIKIPGKEELSIFKSPTPERFIEVMKVLKRDYTK
;
A
#
# COMPACT_ATOMS: atom_id res chain seq x y z
N VAL A 1 8.89 -8.39 -10.94
CA VAL A 1 8.79 -9.50 -11.92
C VAL A 1 10.06 -10.33 -11.88
N ASN A 2 11.23 -9.77 -12.24
CA ASN A 2 12.48 -10.52 -12.40
C ASN A 2 12.85 -11.37 -11.15
N ALA A 3 12.70 -10.82 -9.94
CA ALA A 3 12.97 -11.55 -8.70
C ALA A 3 12.03 -12.74 -8.50
N LEU A 4 10.75 -12.62 -8.88
CA LEU A 4 9.78 -13.72 -8.80
C LEU A 4 10.08 -14.80 -9.84
N LEU A 5 10.40 -14.41 -11.07
CA LEU A 5 10.80 -15.36 -12.12
C LEU A 5 12.06 -16.12 -11.74
N TYR A 6 13.03 -15.46 -11.11
CA TYR A 6 14.22 -16.12 -10.57
C TYR A 6 13.88 -17.08 -9.42
N HIS A 7 13.03 -16.64 -8.47
CA HIS A 7 12.66 -17.44 -7.30
C HIS A 7 11.83 -18.69 -7.66
N TRP A 8 10.97 -18.61 -8.67
CA TRP A 8 10.13 -19.74 -9.10
C TRP A 8 10.80 -20.64 -10.13
N GLY A 9 11.93 -20.24 -10.72
CA GLY A 9 12.53 -20.89 -11.88
C GLY A 9 11.76 -20.59 -13.18
N ARG A 10 12.41 -20.81 -14.31
CA ARG A 10 11.80 -20.59 -15.63
C ARG A 10 10.65 -21.56 -15.93
N GLU A 11 10.65 -22.72 -15.30
CA GLU A 11 9.65 -23.79 -15.47
C GLU A 11 8.28 -23.47 -14.82
N SER A 12 8.23 -22.51 -13.92
CA SER A 12 7.01 -22.09 -13.22
C SER A 12 6.21 -21.01 -13.94
N ILE A 13 6.58 -20.62 -15.14
CA ILE A 13 5.78 -19.75 -15.98
C ILE A 13 4.64 -20.60 -16.52
N PRO A 14 3.35 -20.25 -16.29
CA PRO A 14 2.24 -21.00 -16.85
C PRO A 14 2.46 -21.21 -18.35
N GLU A 15 2.42 -22.46 -18.79
CA GLU A 15 2.56 -22.82 -20.20
C GLU A 15 1.55 -22.04 -21.02
N LEU A 16 2.01 -21.07 -21.74
CA LEU A 16 1.25 -20.42 -22.79
C LEU A 16 1.34 -21.34 -24.00
N LYS A 17 0.20 -21.86 -24.47
CA LYS A 17 0.13 -22.66 -25.69
C LYS A 17 0.91 -21.96 -26.81
N GLU A 18 1.76 -22.71 -27.52
CA GLU A 18 2.51 -22.22 -28.66
C GLU A 18 1.60 -21.44 -29.61
N GLY A 19 1.99 -20.22 -29.98
CA GLY A 19 1.22 -19.29 -30.81
C GLY A 19 0.61 -18.08 -30.09
N GLN A 20 0.44 -18.09 -28.76
CA GLN A 20 -0.04 -16.95 -27.98
C GLN A 20 1.09 -16.19 -27.25
N VAL A 21 2.30 -16.69 -27.37
CA VAL A 21 3.46 -16.31 -26.53
C VAL A 21 3.91 -14.86 -26.74
N SER A 22 3.89 -14.36 -27.97
CA SER A 22 4.55 -13.06 -28.28
C SER A 22 3.76 -11.82 -27.85
N LYS A 23 2.43 -11.84 -27.92
CA LYS A 23 1.59 -10.68 -27.54
C LYS A 23 1.21 -10.65 -26.06
N ILE A 24 1.16 -11.80 -25.41
CA ILE A 24 0.73 -11.92 -24.00
C ILE A 24 1.90 -11.71 -23.04
N LEU A 25 3.12 -12.14 -23.39
CA LEU A 25 4.33 -11.95 -22.57
C LEU A 25 4.80 -10.51 -22.50
N SER A 26 4.58 -9.70 -23.53
CA SER A 26 5.02 -8.30 -23.55
C SER A 26 4.24 -7.39 -22.60
N ASN A 27 3.00 -7.76 -22.23
CA ASN A 27 2.13 -6.94 -21.39
C ASN A 27 1.71 -7.58 -20.05
N ARG A 28 1.98 -8.83 -19.80
CA ARG A 28 1.64 -9.51 -18.54
C ARG A 28 2.80 -9.48 -17.54
N ARG A 29 2.45 -9.21 -16.31
CA ARG A 29 3.30 -9.41 -15.14
C ARG A 29 2.92 -10.75 -14.54
N PRO A 30 3.56 -11.88 -14.94
CA PRO A 30 3.10 -13.22 -14.58
C PRO A 30 2.99 -13.35 -13.06
N GLY A 31 1.82 -13.82 -12.61
CA GLY A 31 1.52 -14.07 -11.21
C GLY A 31 1.39 -12.83 -10.32
N ILE A 32 1.43 -11.61 -10.85
CA ILE A 32 1.31 -10.38 -10.06
C ILE A 32 -0.14 -9.88 -10.09
N VAL A 33 -0.85 -10.09 -8.99
CA VAL A 33 -2.27 -9.74 -8.83
C VAL A 33 -2.51 -8.38 -8.20
N HIS A 34 -1.51 -7.79 -7.53
CA HIS A 34 -1.52 -6.42 -7.01
C HIS A 34 -0.11 -5.86 -6.94
N ARG A 35 0.01 -4.62 -6.46
CA ARG A 35 1.30 -3.95 -6.33
C ARG A 35 1.39 -3.13 -5.05
N LEU A 36 2.62 -2.94 -4.58
CA LEU A 36 3.00 -1.91 -3.63
C LEU A 36 3.79 -0.81 -4.36
N ASP A 37 3.83 0.39 -3.78
CA ASP A 37 4.74 1.44 -4.24
C ASP A 37 6.20 1.00 -4.00
N LYS A 38 7.15 1.56 -4.75
CA LYS A 38 8.57 1.14 -4.75
C LYS A 38 9.18 1.04 -3.34
N GLU A 39 8.84 1.98 -2.46
CA GLU A 39 9.42 2.09 -1.12
C GLU A 39 8.49 1.56 -0.02
N THR A 40 7.26 1.15 -0.36
CA THR A 40 6.33 0.53 0.58
C THR A 40 6.77 -0.90 0.86
N SER A 41 6.97 -1.21 2.12
CA SER A 41 7.26 -2.59 2.55
C SER A 41 5.99 -3.36 2.89
N GLY A 42 6.13 -4.65 3.15
CA GLY A 42 5.06 -5.49 3.66
C GLY A 42 4.60 -6.56 2.69
N ILE A 43 3.35 -6.98 2.84
CA ILE A 43 2.79 -8.15 2.17
C ILE A 43 2.53 -7.86 0.70
N ILE A 44 3.04 -8.73 -0.14
CA ILE A 44 2.65 -8.89 -1.54
C ILE A 44 2.29 -10.35 -1.76
N ILE A 45 1.12 -10.62 -2.34
CA ILE A 45 0.70 -11.97 -2.74
C ILE A 45 0.87 -12.12 -4.24
N THR A 46 1.31 -13.31 -4.64
CA THR A 46 1.55 -13.64 -6.05
C THR A 46 1.01 -15.03 -6.33
N ALA A 47 0.66 -15.29 -7.57
CA ALA A 47 0.13 -16.57 -8.03
C ALA A 47 1.19 -17.34 -8.83
N LYS A 48 1.29 -18.67 -8.61
CA LYS A 48 2.22 -19.53 -9.35
C LYS A 48 1.62 -20.11 -10.63
N ASN A 49 0.29 -20.09 -10.77
CA ASN A 49 -0.41 -20.58 -11.95
C ASN A 49 -1.54 -19.63 -12.35
N HIS A 50 -2.06 -19.81 -13.56
CA HIS A 50 -3.06 -18.93 -14.16
C HIS A 50 -4.38 -18.90 -13.38
N ASP A 51 -4.90 -20.07 -12.98
CA ASP A 51 -6.19 -20.16 -12.28
C ASP A 51 -6.13 -19.41 -10.94
N THR A 52 -5.03 -19.56 -10.21
CA THR A 52 -4.78 -18.79 -8.96
C THR A 52 -4.63 -17.29 -9.25
N GLU A 53 -3.97 -16.91 -10.36
CA GLU A 53 -3.85 -15.51 -10.76
C GLU A 53 -5.21 -14.89 -11.05
N GLU A 54 -6.07 -15.57 -11.81
CA GLU A 54 -7.42 -15.09 -12.08
C GLU A 54 -8.27 -15.00 -10.83
N PHE A 55 -8.24 -16.06 -10.00
CA PHE A 55 -8.98 -16.11 -8.74
C PHE A 55 -8.60 -14.95 -7.78
N LEU A 56 -7.31 -14.72 -7.59
CA LEU A 56 -6.83 -13.62 -6.74
C LEU A 56 -7.10 -12.26 -7.38
N SER A 57 -6.85 -12.10 -8.67
CA SER A 57 -7.07 -10.84 -9.40
C SER A 57 -8.54 -10.40 -9.37
N ALA A 58 -9.48 -11.36 -9.44
CA ALA A 58 -10.90 -11.08 -9.32
C ALA A 58 -11.24 -10.45 -7.96
N GLN A 59 -10.68 -10.95 -6.87
CA GLN A 59 -10.90 -10.39 -5.53
C GLN A 59 -10.34 -8.97 -5.41
N PHE A 60 -9.13 -8.70 -5.95
CA PHE A 60 -8.55 -7.35 -5.96
C PHE A 60 -9.36 -6.36 -6.82
N ARG A 61 -10.01 -6.84 -7.90
CA ARG A 61 -10.87 -6.03 -8.77
C ARG A 61 -12.20 -5.67 -8.12
N ASN A 62 -12.85 -6.66 -7.55
CA ASN A 62 -14.19 -6.53 -7.01
C ASN A 62 -14.20 -5.95 -5.58
N HIS A 63 -13.03 -5.87 -4.94
CA HIS A 63 -12.84 -5.43 -3.56
C HIS A 63 -13.69 -6.20 -2.53
N SER A 64 -14.32 -7.31 -2.94
CA SER A 64 -15.17 -8.12 -2.09
C SER A 64 -14.32 -9.02 -1.19
N SER A 65 -14.64 -9.03 0.08
CA SER A 65 -14.05 -9.92 1.09
C SER A 65 -12.53 -9.80 1.28
N ILE A 66 -11.90 -8.75 0.76
CA ILE A 66 -10.46 -8.52 0.94
C ILE A 66 -10.23 -7.39 1.95
N VAL A 67 -9.34 -7.61 2.92
CA VAL A 67 -8.93 -6.58 3.87
C VAL A 67 -7.45 -6.27 3.66
N LYS A 68 -7.15 -5.01 3.37
CA LYS A 68 -5.80 -4.47 3.20
C LYS A 68 -5.56 -3.43 4.29
N GLU A 69 -4.70 -3.76 5.24
CA GLU A 69 -4.38 -2.88 6.35
C GLU A 69 -2.90 -2.52 6.34
N TYR A 70 -2.63 -1.26 6.57
CA TYR A 70 -1.30 -0.66 6.55
C TYR A 70 -1.04 0.03 7.89
N ILE A 71 0.24 0.11 8.23
CA ILE A 71 0.75 0.94 9.31
C ILE A 71 1.64 2.01 8.71
N ALA A 72 1.45 3.25 9.17
CA ALA A 72 2.27 4.39 8.77
C ALA A 72 2.72 5.19 9.98
N ILE A 73 3.94 5.73 9.94
CA ILE A 73 4.35 6.80 10.85
C ILE A 73 4.22 8.10 10.05
N CYS A 74 3.42 9.03 10.56
CA CYS A 74 3.11 10.28 9.90
C CYS A 74 3.68 11.48 10.67
N ILE A 75 3.95 12.58 9.95
CA ILE A 75 4.29 13.90 10.50
C ILE A 75 2.97 14.64 10.67
N GLY A 76 2.69 15.12 11.86
CA GLY A 76 1.42 15.77 12.23
C GLY A 76 0.48 14.83 12.99
N ARG A 77 -0.61 15.44 13.47
CA ARG A 77 -1.70 14.77 14.18
C ARG A 77 -2.99 14.99 13.41
N PRO A 78 -3.78 13.93 13.14
CA PRO A 78 -5.09 14.13 12.52
C PRO A 78 -6.03 14.86 13.50
N GLN A 79 -6.93 15.64 12.96
CA GLN A 79 -7.94 16.36 13.77
C GLN A 79 -8.85 15.40 14.55
N HIS A 80 -9.18 14.28 13.97
CA HIS A 80 -9.98 13.22 14.59
C HIS A 80 -9.15 11.94 14.72
N GLN A 81 -9.36 11.21 15.81
CA GLN A 81 -8.62 9.97 16.08
C GLN A 81 -8.88 8.88 15.04
N HIS A 82 -10.04 8.88 14.42
CA HIS A 82 -10.40 7.96 13.35
C HIS A 82 -11.35 8.62 12.37
N GLY A 83 -11.42 8.09 11.17
CA GLY A 83 -12.33 8.61 10.15
C GLY A 83 -12.23 7.87 8.82
N ILE A 84 -13.05 8.36 7.88
CA ILE A 84 -13.11 7.88 6.51
C ILE A 84 -12.68 9.03 5.60
N ILE A 85 -11.81 8.72 4.64
CA ILE A 85 -11.41 9.65 3.59
C ILE A 85 -11.99 9.13 2.28
N GLN A 86 -12.93 9.89 1.73
CA GLN A 86 -13.55 9.62 0.43
C GLN A 86 -13.23 10.78 -0.49
N THR A 87 -12.44 10.52 -1.51
CA THR A 87 -12.01 11.53 -2.50
C THR A 87 -11.87 10.90 -3.87
N ASN A 88 -11.73 11.71 -4.90
CA ASN A 88 -11.16 11.24 -6.15
C ASN A 88 -9.66 11.51 -6.15
N ILE A 89 -8.88 10.58 -6.69
CA ILE A 89 -7.45 10.74 -6.89
C ILE A 89 -7.19 11.03 -8.35
N ILE A 90 -6.59 12.19 -8.61
CA ILE A 90 -6.15 12.63 -9.94
C ILE A 90 -4.63 12.74 -9.99
N ARG A 91 -4.07 12.70 -11.19
CA ARG A 91 -2.67 13.05 -11.39
C ARG A 91 -2.50 14.55 -11.25
N ASP A 92 -1.47 14.99 -10.54
CA ASP A 92 -1.18 16.42 -10.42
C ASP A 92 -0.79 16.99 -11.80
N PRO A 93 -1.50 18.00 -12.31
CA PRO A 93 -1.20 18.58 -13.63
C PRO A 93 0.16 19.29 -13.67
N LYS A 94 0.65 19.79 -12.53
CA LYS A 94 1.92 20.52 -12.42
C LYS A 94 3.11 19.58 -12.23
N GLU A 95 2.90 18.43 -11.60
CA GLU A 95 3.99 17.49 -11.27
C GLU A 95 3.60 16.04 -11.59
N ARG A 96 4.06 15.52 -12.72
CA ARG A 96 3.69 14.19 -13.24
C ARG A 96 3.93 13.01 -12.28
N LYS A 97 4.84 13.16 -11.32
CA LYS A 97 5.13 12.13 -10.31
C LYS A 97 4.15 12.15 -9.14
N ARG A 98 3.36 13.21 -9.01
CA ARG A 98 2.39 13.42 -7.93
C ARG A 98 0.98 13.07 -8.32
N PHE A 99 0.21 12.73 -7.30
CA PHE A 99 -1.24 12.63 -7.34
C PHE A 99 -1.81 13.53 -6.24
N LYS A 100 -3.05 13.96 -6.40
CA LYS A 100 -3.76 14.75 -5.38
C LYS A 100 -5.17 14.24 -5.16
N ALA A 101 -5.67 14.39 -3.95
CA ALA A 101 -7.05 14.15 -3.59
C ALA A 101 -7.88 15.37 -3.97
N VAL A 102 -9.02 15.13 -4.58
CA VAL A 102 -10.02 16.16 -4.93
C VAL A 102 -11.40 15.70 -4.47
N VAL A 103 -12.22 16.64 -4.04
CA VAL A 103 -13.61 16.43 -3.63
C VAL A 103 -14.55 17.31 -4.47
N GLY A 104 -15.81 16.91 -4.60
CA GLY A 104 -16.80 17.70 -5.34
C GLY A 104 -16.56 17.76 -6.85
N THR A 105 -15.88 16.77 -7.42
CA THR A 105 -15.61 16.68 -8.87
C THR A 105 -15.77 15.24 -9.34
N GLU A 106 -16.15 15.07 -10.61
CA GLU A 106 -16.17 13.75 -11.27
C GLU A 106 -14.81 13.35 -11.84
N GLU A 107 -13.83 14.28 -11.84
CA GLU A 107 -12.49 13.96 -12.31
C GLU A 107 -11.78 12.93 -11.40
N GLY A 108 -11.04 12.03 -12.03
CA GLY A 108 -10.16 11.10 -11.34
C GLY A 108 -10.82 9.76 -11.03
N LYS A 109 -10.23 9.05 -10.06
CA LYS A 109 -10.68 7.71 -9.67
C LYS A 109 -11.12 7.72 -8.21
N PRO A 110 -12.34 7.26 -7.89
CA PRO A 110 -12.80 7.17 -6.52
C PRO A 110 -11.82 6.39 -5.65
N ALA A 111 -11.54 6.93 -4.48
CA ALA A 111 -10.63 6.35 -3.50
C ALA A 111 -11.22 6.46 -2.10
N GLU A 112 -11.17 5.36 -1.35
CA GLU A 112 -11.68 5.30 0.01
C GLU A 112 -10.67 4.64 0.94
N SER A 113 -10.40 5.32 2.05
CA SER A 113 -9.53 4.84 3.13
C SER A 113 -10.13 5.11 4.49
N TYR A 114 -10.05 4.13 5.38
CA TYR A 114 -10.34 4.27 6.80
C TYR A 114 -9.03 4.48 7.54
N TYR A 115 -8.98 5.42 8.45
CA TYR A 115 -7.80 5.63 9.28
C TYR A 115 -8.13 5.61 10.76
N GLU A 116 -7.16 5.21 11.55
CA GLU A 116 -7.17 5.25 13.01
C GLU A 116 -5.79 5.70 13.49
N CYS A 117 -5.75 6.77 14.27
CA CYS A 117 -4.56 7.20 14.97
C CYS A 117 -4.39 6.35 16.22
N ILE A 118 -3.44 5.43 16.20
CA ILE A 118 -3.16 4.51 17.31
C ILE A 118 -2.52 5.26 18.48
N SER A 119 -1.58 6.15 18.17
CA SER A 119 -0.82 6.91 19.17
C SER A 119 -0.25 8.18 18.55
N CYS A 120 -0.11 9.21 19.38
CA CYS A 120 0.58 10.45 19.03
C CYS A 120 1.83 10.64 19.88
N TYR A 121 2.92 11.14 19.27
CA TYR A 121 4.22 11.40 19.88
C TYR A 121 4.71 12.77 19.41
N GLY A 122 4.41 13.82 20.22
CA GLY A 122 4.69 15.19 19.78
C GLY A 122 4.00 15.51 18.45
N GLU A 123 4.78 15.87 17.44
CA GLU A 123 4.32 16.15 16.09
C GLU A 123 4.22 14.90 15.19
N TYR A 124 4.31 13.71 15.75
CA TYR A 124 4.23 12.45 14.99
C TYR A 124 3.02 11.64 15.42
N SER A 125 2.51 10.84 14.51
CA SER A 125 1.42 9.90 14.78
C SER A 125 1.69 8.53 14.15
N LEU A 126 1.29 7.48 14.89
CA LEU A 126 1.23 6.11 14.38
C LEU A 126 -0.18 5.85 13.87
N MET A 127 -0.31 5.66 12.57
CA MET A 127 -1.59 5.51 11.90
C MET A 127 -1.79 4.08 11.41
N LYS A 128 -2.97 3.54 11.65
CA LYS A 128 -3.49 2.34 11.01
C LYS A 128 -4.42 2.79 9.88
N VAL A 129 -4.21 2.27 8.67
CA VAL A 129 -4.99 2.64 7.50
C VAL A 129 -5.51 1.39 6.80
N ARG A 130 -6.83 1.29 6.64
CA ARG A 130 -7.48 0.27 5.83
C ARG A 130 -7.99 0.90 4.54
N ILE A 131 -7.74 0.23 3.42
CA ILE A 131 -8.16 0.74 2.10
C ILE A 131 -9.17 -0.18 1.45
N ASN A 132 -10.26 0.39 0.94
CA ASN A 132 -11.24 -0.33 0.12
C ASN A 132 -10.84 -0.33 -1.36
N THR A 133 -10.24 0.74 -1.84
CA THR A 133 -9.71 0.88 -3.19
C THR A 133 -8.18 0.72 -3.21
N GLY A 134 -7.54 0.70 -4.37
CA GLY A 134 -6.08 0.58 -4.52
C GLY A 134 -5.54 1.52 -5.59
N ARG A 135 -5.74 2.84 -5.44
CA ARG A 135 -5.24 3.83 -6.39
C ARG A 135 -3.76 4.10 -6.17
N THR A 136 -3.07 4.53 -7.21
CA THR A 136 -1.65 4.91 -7.14
C THR A 136 -1.44 5.92 -6.02
N HIS A 137 -0.48 5.66 -5.14
CA HIS A 137 -0.14 6.49 -3.99
C HIS A 137 -1.31 6.80 -3.02
N GLN A 138 -2.41 6.04 -3.05
CA GLN A 138 -3.64 6.37 -2.33
C GLN A 138 -3.41 6.76 -0.87
N ILE A 139 -2.76 5.91 -0.07
CA ILE A 139 -2.53 6.19 1.36
C ILE A 139 -1.66 7.44 1.53
N ARG A 140 -0.63 7.60 0.73
CA ARG A 140 0.29 8.74 0.76
C ARG A 140 -0.44 10.05 0.47
N VAL A 141 -1.30 10.05 -0.54
CA VAL A 141 -2.16 11.18 -0.91
C VAL A 141 -3.18 11.49 0.18
N HIS A 142 -3.84 10.46 0.73
CA HIS A 142 -4.84 10.62 1.79
C HIS A 142 -4.21 11.12 3.10
N MET A 143 -3.03 10.64 3.48
CA MET A 143 -2.33 11.15 4.66
C MET A 143 -1.89 12.61 4.44
N LYS A 144 -1.43 12.96 3.24
CA LYS A 144 -1.17 14.38 2.91
C LYS A 144 -2.44 15.24 2.95
N TYR A 145 -3.58 14.71 2.48
CA TYR A 145 -4.89 15.39 2.53
C TYR A 145 -5.33 15.68 3.98
N LEU A 146 -5.01 14.79 4.92
CA LEU A 146 -5.24 15.00 6.37
C LEU A 146 -4.22 15.95 7.03
N ASN A 147 -3.31 16.57 6.28
CA ASN A 147 -2.16 17.30 6.81
C ASN A 147 -1.23 16.47 7.72
N CYS A 148 -1.25 15.14 7.55
CA CYS A 148 -0.41 14.19 8.26
C CYS A 148 0.43 13.36 7.25
N PRO A 149 1.30 13.98 6.43
CA PRO A 149 2.08 13.26 5.43
C PRO A 149 2.95 12.18 6.08
N ILE A 150 3.19 11.10 5.35
CA ILE A 150 3.99 9.98 5.86
C ILE A 150 5.44 10.41 6.01
N LEU A 151 6.05 10.08 7.14
CA LEU A 151 7.48 10.32 7.41
C LEU A 151 8.35 9.61 6.37
N GLY A 152 9.32 10.34 5.82
CA GLY A 152 10.23 9.83 4.80
C GLY A 152 9.62 9.71 3.40
N ASP A 153 8.43 10.28 3.17
CA ASP A 153 7.83 10.34 1.84
C ASP A 153 8.49 11.45 0.99
N GLY A 154 9.40 11.08 0.10
CA GLY A 154 10.12 12.03 -0.74
C GLY A 154 9.27 12.77 -1.79
N ILE A 155 7.96 12.44 -1.91
CA ILE A 155 7.04 13.08 -2.86
C ILE A 155 6.04 13.99 -2.14
N TYR A 156 5.49 13.55 -0.99
CA TYR A 156 4.37 14.22 -0.33
C TYR A 156 4.74 14.90 1.00
N ALA A 157 5.93 14.61 1.55
CA ALA A 157 6.44 15.24 2.76
C ALA A 157 7.72 16.05 2.47
N HIS A 158 8.03 17.00 3.35
CA HIS A 158 9.35 17.60 3.41
C HIS A 158 10.30 16.69 4.19
N GLN A 159 11.61 16.87 3.95
CA GLN A 159 12.62 16.16 4.72
C GLN A 159 12.49 16.52 6.20
N ASP A 160 12.35 15.50 7.04
CA ASP A 160 12.18 15.67 8.47
C ASP A 160 13.51 15.99 9.15
N LYS A 161 13.52 16.99 10.04
CA LYS A 161 14.75 17.43 10.74
C LYS A 161 15.21 16.40 11.78
N LYS A 162 14.29 15.72 12.46
CA LYS A 162 14.60 14.74 13.50
C LYS A 162 14.99 13.40 12.90
N PHE A 163 14.39 13.04 11.75
CA PHE A 163 14.64 11.80 11.03
C PHE A 163 15.09 12.06 9.58
N PRO A 164 16.22 12.75 9.36
CA PRO A 164 16.64 13.20 8.02
C PRO A 164 16.96 12.05 7.05
N LYS A 165 17.21 10.85 7.58
CA LYS A 165 17.49 9.63 6.80
C LYS A 165 16.29 8.69 6.69
N ALA A 166 15.09 9.10 7.18
CA ALA A 166 13.92 8.27 7.10
C ALA A 166 13.55 7.99 5.64
N THR A 167 13.35 6.73 5.32
CA THR A 167 12.69 6.29 4.09
C THR A 167 11.18 6.17 4.34
N LEU A 168 10.39 5.97 3.30
CA LEU A 168 8.92 5.93 3.40
C LEU A 168 8.44 5.00 4.53
N MET A 169 7.88 5.58 5.60
CA MET A 169 7.35 4.85 6.76
C MET A 169 5.93 4.36 6.50
N LEU A 170 5.78 3.51 5.47
CA LEU A 170 4.53 2.84 5.10
C LEU A 170 4.78 1.33 4.96
N ASN A 171 3.96 0.53 5.63
CA ASN A 171 4.05 -0.93 5.62
C ASN A 171 2.67 -1.56 5.41
N ALA A 172 2.54 -2.45 4.41
CA ALA A 172 1.39 -3.31 4.20
C ALA A 172 1.38 -4.41 5.28
N ARG A 173 0.73 -4.13 6.40
CA ARG A 173 0.82 -4.89 7.65
C ARG A 173 0.02 -6.17 7.64
N LEU A 174 -1.19 -6.13 7.04
CA LEU A 174 -2.12 -7.24 7.06
C LEU A 174 -2.88 -7.32 5.75
N LEU A 175 -3.00 -8.56 5.26
CA LEU A 175 -3.86 -8.93 4.14
C LEU A 175 -4.76 -10.08 4.57
N LYS A 176 -6.09 -9.90 4.44
CA LYS A 176 -7.05 -11.00 4.52
C LYS A 176 -7.64 -11.20 3.13
N ILE A 177 -7.59 -12.43 2.63
CA ILE A 177 -8.02 -12.78 1.27
C ILE A 177 -8.35 -14.28 1.22
N LYS A 178 -9.29 -14.68 0.37
CA LYS A 178 -9.50 -16.10 0.07
C LYS A 178 -8.37 -16.60 -0.81
N ILE A 179 -7.90 -17.81 -0.52
CA ILE A 179 -6.94 -18.51 -1.38
C ILE A 179 -7.60 -19.77 -1.93
N PRO A 180 -7.20 -20.28 -3.11
CA PRO A 180 -7.77 -21.49 -3.67
C PRO A 180 -7.74 -22.67 -2.68
N GLY A 181 -8.82 -23.45 -2.63
CA GLY A 181 -8.94 -24.61 -1.74
C GLY A 181 -9.28 -24.28 -0.28
N LYS A 182 -9.55 -23.03 0.07
CA LYS A 182 -10.03 -22.64 1.41
C LYS A 182 -11.34 -21.87 1.33
N GLU A 183 -12.31 -22.26 2.15
CA GLU A 183 -13.59 -21.54 2.26
C GLU A 183 -13.44 -20.24 3.05
N GLU A 184 -12.61 -20.25 4.10
CA GLU A 184 -12.38 -19.11 4.96
C GLU A 184 -11.30 -18.15 4.43
N LEU A 185 -11.34 -16.92 4.91
CA LEU A 185 -10.31 -15.91 4.64
C LEU A 185 -8.98 -16.30 5.28
N SER A 186 -7.96 -16.43 4.47
CA SER A 186 -6.59 -16.55 4.96
C SER A 186 -6.06 -15.19 5.41
N ILE A 187 -5.35 -15.18 6.54
CA ILE A 187 -4.79 -13.98 7.15
C ILE A 187 -3.28 -14.02 7.06
N PHE A 188 -2.72 -13.02 6.38
CA PHE A 188 -1.27 -12.83 6.29
C PHE A 188 -0.88 -11.57 7.05
N LYS A 189 0.21 -11.64 7.83
CA LYS A 189 0.74 -10.52 8.61
C LYS A 189 2.22 -10.32 8.30
N SER A 190 2.62 -9.09 8.04
CA SER A 190 4.02 -8.70 7.90
C SER A 190 4.60 -8.40 9.29
N PRO A 191 5.84 -8.78 9.59
CA PRO A 191 6.54 -8.26 10.75
C PRO A 191 6.71 -6.74 10.67
N THR A 192 6.85 -6.08 11.80
CA THR A 192 7.16 -4.66 11.83
C THR A 192 8.58 -4.44 11.33
N PRO A 193 8.82 -3.65 10.28
CA PRO A 193 10.17 -3.42 9.76
C PRO A 193 11.08 -2.75 10.80
N GLU A 194 12.37 -3.08 10.80
CA GLU A 194 13.35 -2.53 11.74
C GLU A 194 13.36 -1.00 11.76
N ARG A 195 13.30 -0.35 10.59
CA ARG A 195 13.22 1.12 10.49
C ARG A 195 12.05 1.74 11.26
N PHE A 196 10.90 1.02 11.39
CA PHE A 196 9.77 1.46 12.21
C PHE A 196 10.09 1.33 13.69
N ILE A 197 10.72 0.22 14.08
CA ILE A 197 11.09 -0.06 15.47
C ILE A 197 12.06 1.03 15.95
N GLU A 198 13.07 1.36 15.16
CA GLU A 198 14.06 2.40 15.46
C GLU A 198 13.41 3.78 15.65
N VAL A 199 12.58 4.21 14.70
CA VAL A 199 11.86 5.49 14.82
C VAL A 199 10.95 5.49 16.04
N MET A 200 10.19 4.41 16.27
CA MET A 200 9.28 4.30 17.40
C MET A 200 10.01 4.29 18.75
N LYS A 201 11.19 3.69 18.85
CA LYS A 201 12.03 3.76 20.07
C LYS A 201 12.39 5.21 20.41
N VAL A 202 12.83 5.99 19.43
CA VAL A 202 13.15 7.41 19.60
C VAL A 202 11.91 8.21 20.00
N LEU A 203 10.79 8.03 19.30
CA LEU A 203 9.54 8.75 19.59
C LEU A 203 9.01 8.43 20.99
N LYS A 204 9.01 7.16 21.40
CA LYS A 204 8.60 6.77 22.75
C LYS A 204 9.49 7.39 23.82
N ARG A 205 10.81 7.31 23.68
CA ARG A 205 11.77 7.89 24.63
C ARG A 205 11.54 9.40 24.81
N ASP A 206 11.29 10.13 23.72
CA ASP A 206 11.26 11.59 23.73
C ASP A 206 9.88 12.17 24.10
N TYR A 207 8.81 11.41 23.94
CA TYR A 207 7.43 11.87 24.11
C TYR A 207 6.54 11.03 25.04
N THR A 208 7.04 9.93 25.60
CA THR A 208 6.35 9.18 26.62
C THR A 208 7.09 9.40 27.95
N LYS A 209 6.62 10.38 28.71
CA LYS A 209 7.00 10.58 30.12
C LYS A 209 5.90 10.05 31.01
#